data_f44e9924c62f365fd9bb660fdb674a83
#
_entry.id   f44e9924c62f365fd9bb660fdb674a83
#
_cell.length_a   1.000
_cell.length_b   1.000
_cell.length_c   1.000
_cell.angle_alpha   90.00
_cell.angle_beta   90.00
_cell.angle_gamma   90.00
#
_symmetry.space_group_name_H-M   'P 1'
#
loop_
_entity.id
_entity.type
_entity.pdbx_description
1 polymer ?
#
loop_
_entity_poly.entity_id
_entity_poly.type
_entity_poly.pdbx_seq_one_letter_code
_entity_poly.pdbx_strand_id
1 'polypeptide(L)'
;KTTVREMEVLGIEPDTHMLEIARLLHQGAKALQTGFARLKANPLAAERDAAAVRKTERQTEKVYRKAIAELFDPEHYAQALAERRREPGDDLELLLEPMDQAGCSSVAKGLSFVMEALKRREIYRHLSNAADHLAHAGDILHDIVVKTA
;
A
#
# COMPACT_ATOMS: atom_id res chain seq x y z
N LYS A 1 -6.30 -6.54 -9.02
CA LYS A 1 -7.24 -7.62 -8.61
C LYS A 1 -6.70 -8.43 -7.43
N THR A 2 -5.43 -8.82 -7.41
CA THR A 2 -4.84 -9.65 -6.35
C THR A 2 -4.89 -8.96 -4.99
N THR A 3 -4.42 -7.72 -4.90
CA THR A 3 -4.38 -6.95 -3.63
C THR A 3 -5.76 -6.75 -3.01
N VAL A 4 -6.78 -6.40 -3.83
CA VAL A 4 -8.16 -6.22 -3.32
C VAL A 4 -8.71 -7.54 -2.78
N ARG A 5 -8.52 -8.64 -3.50
CA ARG A 5 -8.95 -9.96 -3.04
C ARG A 5 -8.24 -10.37 -1.75
N GLU A 6 -6.98 -10.04 -1.62
CA GLU A 6 -6.21 -10.32 -0.41
C GLU A 6 -6.69 -9.49 0.78
N MET A 7 -7.03 -8.22 0.57
CA MET A 7 -7.67 -7.38 1.59
C MET A 7 -8.98 -8.00 2.07
N GLU A 8 -9.83 -8.48 1.15
CA GLU A 8 -11.07 -9.18 1.47
C GLU A 8 -10.82 -10.44 2.32
N VAL A 9 -9.86 -11.29 1.91
CA VAL A 9 -9.51 -12.53 2.63
C VAL A 9 -8.93 -12.25 4.02
N LEU A 10 -8.12 -11.21 4.15
CA LEU A 10 -7.49 -10.82 5.43
C LEU A 10 -8.41 -9.97 6.32
N GLY A 11 -9.58 -9.56 5.84
CA GLY A 11 -10.48 -8.67 6.54
C GLY A 11 -9.92 -7.26 6.76
N ILE A 12 -9.09 -6.76 5.82
CA ILE A 12 -8.45 -5.45 5.92
C ILE A 12 -9.28 -4.40 5.21
N GLU A 13 -9.70 -3.39 5.95
CA GLU A 13 -10.28 -2.16 5.38
C GLU A 13 -9.18 -1.21 4.89
N PRO A 14 -9.39 -0.54 3.73
CA PRO A 14 -8.45 0.44 3.22
C PRO A 14 -8.29 1.61 4.19
N ASP A 15 -7.07 1.99 4.46
CA ASP A 15 -6.76 3.23 5.18
C ASP A 15 -6.35 4.37 4.25
N THR A 16 -6.09 5.52 4.83
CA THR A 16 -5.75 6.74 4.09
C THR A 16 -4.48 6.58 3.24
N HIS A 17 -3.47 5.86 3.74
CA HIS A 17 -2.23 5.63 3.01
C HIS A 17 -2.42 4.66 1.85
N MET A 18 -3.20 3.60 2.03
CA MET A 18 -3.54 2.67 0.94
C MET A 18 -4.29 3.38 -0.18
N LEU A 19 -5.23 4.26 0.16
CA LEU A 19 -5.97 5.07 -0.80
C LEU A 19 -5.06 6.07 -1.53
N GLU A 20 -4.11 6.70 -0.84
CA GLU A 20 -3.15 7.62 -1.44
C GLU A 20 -2.23 6.88 -2.42
N ILE A 21 -1.67 5.74 -2.04
CA ILE A 21 -0.86 4.91 -2.93
C ILE A 21 -1.67 4.45 -4.15
N ALA A 22 -2.92 4.01 -3.97
CA ALA A 22 -3.77 3.62 -5.08
C ALA A 22 -4.03 4.76 -6.08
N ARG A 23 -4.20 6.00 -5.60
CA ARG A 23 -4.31 7.19 -6.45
C ARG A 23 -3.03 7.47 -7.23
N LEU A 24 -1.88 7.38 -6.57
CA LEU A 24 -0.57 7.54 -7.22
C LEU A 24 -0.36 6.48 -8.29
N LEU A 25 -0.64 5.21 -8.01
CA LEU A 25 -0.58 4.12 -8.98
C LEU A 25 -1.48 4.37 -10.20
N HIS A 26 -2.70 4.85 -9.96
CA HIS A 26 -3.62 5.21 -11.05
C HIS A 26 -3.07 6.35 -11.91
N GLN A 27 -2.50 7.39 -11.30
CA GLN A 27 -1.88 8.51 -12.01
C GLN A 27 -0.69 8.04 -12.87
N GLY A 28 0.18 7.22 -12.30
CA GLY A 28 1.32 6.63 -13.02
C GLY A 28 0.88 5.74 -14.18
N ALA A 29 -0.11 4.88 -13.98
CA ALA A 29 -0.65 4.03 -15.05
C ALA A 29 -1.26 4.85 -16.20
N LYS A 30 -1.95 5.94 -15.88
CA LYS A 30 -2.50 6.87 -16.86
C LYS A 30 -1.40 7.61 -17.63
N ALA A 31 -0.34 8.05 -16.96
CA ALA A 31 0.82 8.67 -17.59
C ALA A 31 1.49 7.67 -18.54
N LEU A 32 1.72 6.44 -18.10
CA LEU A 32 2.30 5.38 -18.93
C LEU A 32 1.46 5.10 -20.19
N GLN A 33 0.16 4.93 -20.04
CA GLN A 33 -0.77 4.74 -21.16
C GLN A 33 -0.68 5.90 -22.17
N THR A 34 -0.66 7.13 -21.66
CA THR A 34 -0.57 8.34 -22.50
C THR A 34 0.77 8.40 -23.22
N GLY A 35 1.87 8.06 -22.55
CA GLY A 35 3.21 8.05 -23.12
C GLY A 35 3.33 7.06 -24.29
N PHE A 36 2.86 5.83 -24.12
CA PHE A 36 2.84 4.85 -25.22
C PHE A 36 1.95 5.30 -26.39
N ALA A 37 0.79 5.90 -26.12
CA ALA A 37 -0.09 6.41 -27.17
C ALA A 37 0.55 7.54 -28.00
N ARG A 38 1.42 8.34 -27.40
CA ARG A 38 2.11 9.48 -28.04
C ARG A 38 3.44 9.13 -28.67
N LEU A 39 3.98 7.95 -28.42
CA LEU A 39 5.34 7.56 -28.75
C LEU A 39 5.73 7.87 -30.20
N LYS A 40 4.86 7.53 -31.18
CA LYS A 40 5.11 7.79 -32.60
C LYS A 40 4.93 9.25 -33.02
N ALA A 41 3.96 9.94 -32.42
CA ALA A 41 3.57 11.27 -32.85
C ALA A 41 4.39 12.37 -32.16
N ASN A 42 4.80 12.15 -30.91
CA ASN A 42 5.54 13.13 -30.11
C ASN A 42 6.43 12.44 -29.06
N PRO A 43 7.63 11.97 -29.45
CA PRO A 43 8.56 11.29 -28.56
C PRO A 43 8.94 12.13 -27.32
N LEU A 44 9.11 13.44 -27.47
CA LEU A 44 9.42 14.34 -26.35
C LEU A 44 8.29 14.41 -25.31
N ALA A 45 7.04 14.33 -25.74
CA ALA A 45 5.92 14.25 -24.81
C ALA A 45 5.86 12.88 -24.14
N ALA A 46 6.16 11.80 -24.84
CA ALA A 46 6.26 10.45 -24.29
C ALA A 46 7.36 10.36 -23.21
N GLU A 47 8.50 11.04 -23.42
CA GLU A 47 9.58 11.13 -22.42
C GLU A 47 9.11 11.82 -21.13
N ARG A 48 8.35 12.89 -21.25
CA ARG A 48 7.76 13.58 -20.08
C ARG A 48 6.78 12.68 -19.33
N ASP A 49 6.00 11.90 -20.06
CA ASP A 49 5.07 10.93 -19.47
C ASP A 49 5.84 9.81 -18.74
N ALA A 50 6.96 9.30 -19.29
CA ALA A 50 7.85 8.35 -18.62
C ALA A 50 8.47 8.93 -17.33
N ALA A 51 8.91 10.17 -17.38
CA ALA A 51 9.43 10.87 -16.19
C ALA A 51 8.35 11.06 -15.11
N ALA A 52 7.08 11.29 -15.51
CA ALA A 52 5.96 11.37 -14.59
C ALA A 52 5.70 10.03 -13.87
N VAL A 53 5.85 8.90 -14.56
CA VAL A 53 5.74 7.56 -13.95
C VAL A 53 6.80 7.37 -12.85
N ARG A 54 8.07 7.67 -13.15
CA ARG A 54 9.16 7.60 -12.15
C ARG A 54 8.93 8.52 -10.94
N LYS A 55 8.33 9.69 -11.16
CA LYS A 55 7.94 10.59 -10.07
C LYS A 55 6.88 9.96 -9.18
N THR A 56 5.90 9.26 -9.77
CA THR A 56 4.82 8.60 -9.04
C THR A 56 5.34 7.50 -8.13
N GLU A 57 6.29 6.68 -8.62
CA GLU A 57 6.96 5.65 -7.81
C GLU A 57 7.64 6.26 -6.57
N ARG A 58 8.47 7.29 -6.74
CA ARG A 58 9.13 7.97 -5.61
C ARG A 58 8.14 8.57 -4.59
N GLN A 59 6.99 9.04 -5.05
CA GLN A 59 5.91 9.52 -4.17
C GLN A 59 5.27 8.36 -3.42
N THR A 60 5.02 7.24 -4.10
CA THR A 60 4.50 6.01 -3.49
C THR A 60 5.45 5.50 -2.40
N GLU A 61 6.75 5.48 -2.65
CA GLU A 61 7.74 5.05 -1.66
C GLU A 61 7.73 5.93 -0.41
N LYS A 62 7.56 7.25 -0.55
CA LYS A 62 7.44 8.15 0.61
C LYS A 62 6.20 7.84 1.44
N VAL A 63 5.06 7.62 0.80
CA VAL A 63 3.81 7.26 1.49
C VAL A 63 3.97 5.89 2.17
N TYR A 64 4.56 4.91 1.48
CA TYR A 64 4.86 3.60 2.03
C TYR A 64 5.71 3.67 3.30
N ARG A 65 6.83 4.41 3.28
CA ARG A 65 7.70 4.56 4.45
C ARG A 65 6.97 5.20 5.64
N LYS A 66 6.15 6.21 5.37
CA LYS A 66 5.33 6.85 6.40
C LYS A 66 4.31 5.86 6.98
N ALA A 67 3.59 5.16 6.11
CA ALA A 67 2.61 4.16 6.51
C ALA A 67 3.22 3.05 7.38
N ILE A 68 4.41 2.55 7.01
CA ILE A 68 5.11 1.54 7.80
C ILE A 68 5.55 2.09 9.17
N ALA A 69 6.02 3.33 9.25
CA ALA A 69 6.40 3.95 10.52
C ALA A 69 5.19 4.07 11.47
N GLU A 70 4.05 4.54 10.96
CA GLU A 70 2.81 4.66 11.74
C GLU A 70 2.21 3.29 12.11
N LEU A 71 2.34 2.29 11.22
CA LEU A 71 1.82 0.94 11.43
C LEU A 71 2.42 0.23 12.65
N PHE A 72 3.68 0.49 12.95
CA PHE A 72 4.40 -0.10 14.08
C PHE A 72 4.45 0.84 15.29
N ASP A 73 3.71 1.95 15.27
CA ASP A 73 3.55 2.84 16.42
C ASP A 73 2.33 2.39 17.25
N PRO A 74 2.56 1.91 18.52
CA PRO A 74 1.47 1.45 19.39
C PRO A 74 0.50 2.56 19.78
N GLU A 75 0.96 3.81 19.90
CA GLU A 75 0.10 4.95 20.25
C GLU A 75 -0.84 5.27 19.10
N HIS A 76 -0.32 5.27 17.86
CA HIS A 76 -1.14 5.45 16.67
C HIS A 76 -2.19 4.34 16.52
N TYR A 77 -1.80 3.10 16.77
CA TYR A 77 -2.73 1.97 16.76
C TYR A 77 -3.84 2.11 17.80
N ALA A 78 -3.50 2.50 19.04
CA ALA A 78 -4.48 2.70 20.10
C ALA A 78 -5.50 3.79 19.75
N GLN A 79 -5.08 4.88 19.11
CA GLN A 79 -5.95 5.94 18.61
C GLN A 79 -6.88 5.43 17.50
N ALA A 80 -6.34 4.71 16.52
CA ALA A 80 -7.11 4.11 15.44
C ALA A 80 -8.13 3.08 15.93
N LEU A 81 -7.83 2.34 17.00
CA LEU A 81 -8.78 1.43 17.66
C LEU A 81 -9.94 2.16 18.32
N ALA A 82 -9.67 3.28 18.98
CA ALA A 82 -10.72 4.07 19.64
C ALA A 82 -11.76 4.60 18.62
N GLU A 83 -11.37 4.76 17.35
CA GLU A 83 -12.25 5.18 16.27
C GLU A 83 -13.03 4.03 15.60
N ARG A 84 -12.62 2.78 15.83
CA ARG A 84 -13.27 1.58 15.28
C ARG A 84 -14.39 1.10 16.18
N ARG A 85 -15.51 0.67 15.58
CA ARG A 85 -16.64 0.08 16.32
C ARG A 85 -16.42 -1.38 16.76
N ARG A 86 -15.32 -2.01 16.37
CA ARG A 86 -15.04 -3.42 16.62
C ARG A 86 -13.95 -3.55 17.68
N GLU A 87 -14.24 -4.24 18.77
CA GLU A 87 -13.25 -4.58 19.78
C GLU A 87 -12.22 -5.56 19.18
N PRO A 88 -10.90 -5.27 19.29
CA PRO A 88 -9.89 -6.20 18.85
C PRO A 88 -9.78 -7.35 19.86
N GLY A 89 -9.80 -8.56 19.40
CA GLY A 89 -9.48 -9.71 20.20
C GLY A 89 -10.61 -10.71 20.44
N ASP A 90 -11.84 -10.44 19.98
CA ASP A 90 -12.97 -11.37 20.15
C ASP A 90 -12.65 -12.80 19.69
N ASP A 91 -11.86 -12.95 18.60
CA ASP A 91 -11.44 -14.25 18.10
C ASP A 91 -10.24 -14.86 18.87
N LEU A 92 -9.51 -14.07 19.65
CA LEU A 92 -8.32 -14.49 20.40
C LEU A 92 -8.62 -14.80 21.87
N GLU A 93 -9.71 -14.29 22.43
CA GLU A 93 -10.15 -14.61 23.81
C GLU A 93 -10.38 -16.11 23.99
N LEU A 94 -10.92 -16.78 22.96
CA LEU A 94 -11.13 -18.23 22.93
C LEU A 94 -9.83 -19.06 23.01
N LEU A 95 -8.69 -18.50 22.63
CA LEU A 95 -7.39 -19.19 22.66
C LEU A 95 -6.65 -19.02 23.99
N LEU A 96 -7.14 -18.15 24.87
CA LEU A 96 -6.45 -17.72 26.10
C LEU A 96 -7.22 -18.12 27.38
N GLU A 97 -8.14 -19.06 27.28
CA GLU A 97 -8.98 -19.55 28.38
C GLU A 97 -8.28 -19.88 29.72
N PRO A 98 -6.99 -20.24 29.80
CA PRO A 98 -6.37 -20.55 31.09
C PRO A 98 -5.85 -19.33 31.87
N MET A 99 -5.97 -18.09 31.33
CA MET A 99 -5.50 -16.88 31.97
C MET A 99 -6.63 -16.16 32.75
N ASP A 100 -6.29 -15.34 33.75
CA ASP A 100 -7.30 -14.46 34.32
C ASP A 100 -7.82 -13.44 33.30
N GLN A 101 -9.07 -12.98 33.49
CA GLN A 101 -9.74 -12.12 32.46
C GLN A 101 -8.95 -10.86 32.12
N ALA A 102 -8.24 -10.25 33.07
CA ALA A 102 -7.45 -9.05 32.79
C ALA A 102 -6.17 -9.34 32.01
N GLY A 103 -5.51 -10.45 32.29
CA GLY A 103 -4.33 -10.92 31.57
C GLY A 103 -4.69 -11.35 30.14
N CYS A 104 -5.77 -12.12 29.97
CA CYS A 104 -6.29 -12.52 28.66
C CYS A 104 -6.58 -11.32 27.77
N SER A 105 -7.30 -10.32 28.26
CA SER A 105 -7.64 -9.12 27.49
C SER A 105 -6.39 -8.35 27.06
N SER A 106 -5.39 -8.21 27.92
CA SER A 106 -4.15 -7.49 27.57
C SER A 106 -3.32 -8.22 26.54
N VAL A 107 -3.19 -9.55 26.65
CA VAL A 107 -2.46 -10.37 25.68
C VAL A 107 -3.21 -10.41 24.33
N ALA A 108 -4.52 -10.58 24.35
CA ALA A 108 -5.35 -10.55 23.15
C ALA A 108 -5.21 -9.24 22.37
N LYS A 109 -5.24 -8.09 23.08
CA LYS A 109 -5.02 -6.76 22.46
C LYS A 109 -3.63 -6.64 21.83
N GLY A 110 -2.59 -7.12 22.53
CA GLY A 110 -1.23 -7.12 21.99
C GLY A 110 -1.06 -8.00 20.75
N LEU A 111 -1.64 -9.20 20.77
CA LEU A 111 -1.63 -10.11 19.62
C LEU A 111 -2.44 -9.54 18.45
N SER A 112 -3.59 -8.95 18.70
CA SER A 112 -4.40 -8.29 17.67
C SER A 112 -3.64 -7.16 17.01
N PHE A 113 -2.91 -6.35 17.77
CA PHE A 113 -2.03 -5.32 17.19
C PHE A 113 -0.99 -5.92 16.25
N VAL A 114 -0.27 -6.95 16.70
CA VAL A 114 0.78 -7.59 15.87
C VAL A 114 0.18 -8.20 14.60
N MET A 115 -0.93 -8.91 14.73
CA MET A 115 -1.61 -9.55 13.59
C MET A 115 -2.10 -8.52 12.58
N GLU A 116 -2.72 -7.44 13.03
CA GLU A 116 -3.20 -6.35 12.18
C GLU A 116 -2.02 -5.65 11.48
N ALA A 117 -0.93 -5.37 12.21
CA ALA A 117 0.26 -4.78 11.64
C ALA A 117 0.88 -5.66 10.55
N LEU A 118 0.99 -6.97 10.76
CA LEU A 118 1.50 -7.91 9.77
C LEU A 118 0.62 -7.98 8.52
N LYS A 119 -0.70 -8.08 8.70
CA LYS A 119 -1.66 -8.10 7.59
C LYS A 119 -1.57 -6.82 6.75
N ARG A 120 -1.59 -5.65 7.37
CA ARG A 120 -1.48 -4.35 6.67
C ARG A 120 -0.14 -4.18 5.98
N ARG A 121 0.96 -4.59 6.63
CA ARG A 121 2.29 -4.57 6.02
C ARG A 121 2.31 -5.35 4.71
N GLU A 122 1.64 -6.50 4.64
CA GLU A 122 1.56 -7.29 3.43
C GLU A 122 0.84 -6.54 2.30
N ILE A 123 -0.29 -5.89 2.60
CA ILE A 123 -1.00 -5.05 1.62
C ILE A 123 -0.13 -3.89 1.14
N TYR A 124 0.56 -3.19 2.04
CA TYR A 124 1.48 -2.12 1.66
C TYR A 124 2.61 -2.62 0.77
N ARG A 125 3.16 -3.80 1.05
CA ARG A 125 4.20 -4.43 0.22
C ARG A 125 3.70 -4.68 -1.21
N HIS A 126 2.50 -5.19 -1.37
CA HIS A 126 1.89 -5.38 -2.69
C HIS A 126 1.68 -4.08 -3.46
N LEU A 127 1.27 -3.04 -2.77
CA LEU A 127 1.09 -1.71 -3.38
C LEU A 127 2.44 -1.09 -3.79
N SER A 128 3.48 -1.23 -2.97
CA SER A 128 4.84 -0.79 -3.30
C SER A 128 5.39 -1.54 -4.51
N ASN A 129 5.29 -2.87 -4.53
CA ASN A 129 5.72 -3.68 -5.68
C ASN A 129 5.00 -3.29 -6.97
N ALA A 130 3.72 -2.89 -6.91
CA ALA A 130 3.00 -2.40 -8.07
C ALA A 130 3.58 -1.08 -8.60
N ALA A 131 4.07 -0.21 -7.71
CA ALA A 131 4.76 1.03 -8.11
C ALA A 131 6.10 0.75 -8.78
N ASP A 132 6.87 -0.22 -8.28
CA ASP A 132 8.13 -0.65 -8.89
C ASP A 132 7.94 -1.20 -10.29
N HIS A 133 6.91 -2.05 -10.49
CA HIS A 133 6.57 -2.54 -11.83
C HIS A 133 6.14 -1.43 -12.78
N LEU A 134 5.42 -0.44 -12.27
CA LEU A 134 5.01 0.71 -13.06
C LEU A 134 6.21 1.58 -13.45
N ALA A 135 7.16 1.81 -12.54
CA ALA A 135 8.40 2.53 -12.80
C ALA A 135 9.24 1.82 -13.86
N HIS A 136 9.39 0.49 -13.74
CA HIS A 136 10.08 -0.32 -14.74
C HIS A 136 9.46 -0.19 -16.14
N ALA A 137 8.14 -0.20 -16.25
CA ALA A 137 7.46 0.04 -17.52
C ALA A 137 7.69 1.48 -18.06
N GLY A 138 7.85 2.46 -17.15
CA GLY A 138 8.25 3.83 -17.49
C GLY A 138 9.68 3.91 -18.05
N ASP A 139 10.60 3.11 -17.49
CA ASP A 139 11.98 3.02 -17.98
C ASP A 139 12.04 2.38 -19.38
N ILE A 140 11.24 1.35 -19.62
CA ILE A 140 11.10 0.77 -20.98
C ILE A 140 10.60 1.81 -21.98
N LEU A 141 9.61 2.60 -21.62
CA LEU A 141 9.09 3.67 -22.47
C LEU A 141 10.18 4.70 -22.79
N HIS A 142 10.96 5.12 -21.78
CA HIS A 142 12.10 6.01 -21.93
C HIS A 142 13.13 5.44 -22.90
N ASP A 143 13.53 4.18 -22.72
CA ASP A 143 14.50 3.49 -23.58
C ASP A 143 14.07 3.43 -25.04
N ILE A 144 12.77 3.21 -25.28
CA ILE A 144 12.21 3.22 -26.62
C ILE A 144 12.30 4.62 -27.22
N VAL A 145 11.94 5.66 -26.46
CA VAL A 145 12.05 7.05 -26.94
C VAL A 145 13.47 7.37 -27.34
N VAL A 146 14.46 7.06 -26.48
CA VAL A 146 15.89 7.34 -26.76
C VAL A 146 16.40 6.62 -27.99
N LYS A 147 15.91 5.40 -28.27
CA LYS A 147 16.34 4.62 -29.44
C LYS A 147 15.62 5.02 -30.74
N THR A 148 14.52 5.73 -30.66
CA THR A 148 13.69 6.10 -31.82
C THR A 148 13.74 7.60 -32.15
N ALA A 149 14.36 8.42 -31.28
CA ALA A 149 14.62 9.85 -31.51
C ALA A 149 15.95 10.04 -32.23
#